data_b3c2e218fc5062caa4e3f974fa308f9e
#
_entry.id   b3c2e218fc5062caa4e3f974fa308f9e
#
_cell.length_a   1.000
_cell.length_b   1.000
_cell.length_c   1.000
_cell.angle_alpha   90.00
_cell.angle_beta   90.00
_cell.angle_gamma   90.00
#
_symmetry.space_group_name_H-M   'P 1'
#
loop_
_entity.id
_entity.type
_entity.pdbx_description
1 polymer ?
#
loop_
_entity_poly.entity_id
_entity_poly.type
_entity_poly.pdbx_seq_one_letter_code
_entity_poly.pdbx_strand_id
1 'polypeptide(L)'
;MPPQTPDPHARMPYQLPFPKDALSEIVIPNAIPTDDRLWVPQAENVWFRPLCLNRSQGYWMNLLKVRKSGVLSRHRHPQSVHGFVLKGRWHYLEHDWVAEEGSYVFEPPGETHTLVVPDGVDEMITY
;
A
#
# COMPACT_ATOMS: atom_id res chain seq x y z
N MET A 1 -43.59 17.05 13.68
CA MET A 1 -43.23 15.76 13.05
C MET A 1 -41.74 15.58 13.20
N PRO A 2 -41.34 14.43 13.71
CA PRO A 2 -39.92 14.15 13.76
C PRO A 2 -39.37 14.13 12.32
N PRO A 3 -38.12 14.59 12.10
CA PRO A 3 -37.51 14.50 10.80
C PRO A 3 -37.40 13.04 10.36
N GLN A 4 -37.83 12.75 9.14
CA GLN A 4 -37.67 11.42 8.58
C GLN A 4 -36.17 11.17 8.38
N THR A 5 -35.73 9.97 8.76
CA THR A 5 -34.37 9.52 8.41
C THR A 5 -34.25 9.49 6.90
N PRO A 6 -33.29 10.20 6.28
CA PRO A 6 -33.12 10.16 4.86
C PRO A 6 -32.92 8.71 4.39
N ASP A 7 -33.65 8.32 3.35
CA ASP A 7 -33.41 7.04 2.67
C ASP A 7 -31.99 7.02 2.15
N PRO A 8 -31.12 6.10 2.59
CA PRO A 8 -29.75 6.05 2.13
C PRO A 8 -29.64 5.78 0.62
N HIS A 9 -30.69 5.26 0.00
CA HIS A 9 -30.75 4.99 -1.43
C HIS A 9 -31.27 6.15 -2.27
N ALA A 10 -31.94 7.14 -1.65
CA ALA A 10 -32.62 8.23 -2.35
C ALA A 10 -31.68 9.18 -3.12
N ARG A 11 -30.39 9.17 -2.82
CA ARG A 11 -29.37 10.06 -3.42
C ARG A 11 -28.26 9.30 -4.13
N MET A 12 -28.46 8.04 -4.44
CA MET A 12 -27.48 7.26 -5.20
C MET A 12 -27.37 7.81 -6.62
N PRO A 13 -26.18 8.20 -7.08
CA PRO A 13 -25.99 8.71 -8.42
C PRO A 13 -26.13 7.62 -9.50
N TYR A 14 -26.05 6.35 -9.11
CA TYR A 14 -26.10 5.21 -10.00
C TYR A 14 -27.17 4.25 -9.54
N GLN A 15 -28.20 4.08 -10.38
CA GLN A 15 -29.39 3.28 -10.04
C GLN A 15 -29.60 2.08 -10.95
N LEU A 16 -28.64 1.75 -11.81
CA LEU A 16 -28.75 0.58 -12.66
C LEU A 16 -28.57 -0.70 -11.83
N PRO A 17 -29.31 -1.77 -12.15
CA PRO A 17 -29.13 -3.03 -11.44
C PRO A 17 -27.72 -3.58 -11.63
N PHE A 18 -27.22 -4.29 -10.61
CA PHE A 18 -25.93 -4.96 -10.70
C PHE A 18 -25.97 -6.01 -11.83
N PRO A 19 -24.90 -6.10 -12.64
CA PRO A 19 -24.72 -7.23 -13.53
C PRO A 19 -24.69 -8.54 -12.72
N LYS A 20 -25.26 -9.62 -13.27
CA LYS A 20 -25.31 -10.91 -12.56
C LYS A 20 -23.94 -11.51 -12.27
N ASP A 21 -22.95 -11.14 -13.06
CA ASP A 21 -21.56 -11.60 -12.99
C ASP A 21 -20.62 -10.59 -12.31
N ALA A 22 -21.16 -9.53 -11.73
CA ALA A 22 -20.35 -8.58 -10.97
C ALA A 22 -19.77 -9.26 -9.72
N LEU A 23 -18.47 -9.06 -9.52
CA LEU A 23 -17.81 -9.53 -8.31
C LEU A 23 -18.22 -8.68 -7.11
N SER A 24 -18.38 -9.33 -5.98
CA SER A 24 -18.61 -8.64 -4.71
C SER A 24 -17.35 -7.92 -4.25
N GLU A 25 -17.55 -6.90 -3.43
CA GLU A 25 -16.45 -6.26 -2.71
C GLU A 25 -15.74 -7.27 -1.80
N ILE A 26 -14.44 -7.10 -1.67
CA ILE A 26 -13.60 -7.96 -0.84
C ILE A 26 -12.98 -7.11 0.26
N VAL A 27 -13.15 -7.56 1.49
CA VAL A 27 -12.54 -6.93 2.67
C VAL A 27 -11.51 -7.89 3.25
N ILE A 28 -10.32 -7.40 3.51
CA ILE A 28 -9.28 -8.15 4.22
C ILE A 28 -9.17 -7.56 5.63
N PRO A 29 -9.89 -8.12 6.61
CA PRO A 29 -9.76 -7.67 7.99
C PRO A 29 -8.35 -7.99 8.49
N ASN A 30 -7.79 -7.13 9.32
CA ASN A 30 -6.43 -7.30 9.82
C ASN A 30 -5.39 -7.44 8.68
N ALA A 31 -5.44 -6.52 7.72
CA ALA A 31 -4.51 -6.51 6.58
C ALA A 31 -3.06 -6.29 7.02
N ILE A 32 -2.84 -5.70 8.19
CA ILE A 32 -1.51 -5.47 8.78
C ILE A 32 -1.39 -6.31 10.07
N PRO A 33 -1.26 -7.64 9.96
CA PRO A 33 -1.16 -8.49 11.13
C PRO A 33 0.21 -8.35 11.82
N THR A 34 0.21 -8.55 13.13
CA THR A 34 1.45 -8.56 13.93
C THR A 34 2.21 -9.88 13.85
N ASP A 35 1.55 -10.95 13.43
CA ASP A 35 2.16 -12.27 13.28
C ASP A 35 2.98 -12.34 11.99
N ASP A 36 4.30 -12.46 12.10
CA ASP A 36 5.21 -12.50 10.96
C ASP A 36 4.95 -13.69 10.02
N ARG A 37 4.35 -14.76 10.51
CA ARG A 37 4.02 -15.94 9.68
C ARG A 37 2.96 -15.65 8.62
N LEU A 38 2.23 -14.55 8.75
CA LEU A 38 1.23 -14.10 7.78
C LEU A 38 1.83 -13.20 6.70
N TRP A 39 3.12 -12.99 6.71
CA TRP A 39 3.87 -12.21 5.73
C TRP A 39 4.80 -13.10 4.93
N VAL A 40 5.07 -12.71 3.69
CA VAL A 40 5.99 -13.42 2.81
C VAL A 40 7.41 -12.87 3.00
N PRO A 41 8.35 -13.68 3.50
CA PRO A 41 9.73 -13.22 3.67
C PRO A 41 10.41 -13.00 2.31
N GLN A 42 11.13 -11.89 2.18
CA GLN A 42 11.91 -11.54 0.98
C GLN A 42 13.40 -11.59 1.23
N ALA A 43 13.80 -11.15 2.41
CA ALA A 43 15.18 -11.13 2.87
C ALA A 43 15.15 -11.10 4.40
N GLU A 44 16.32 -11.10 5.03
CA GLU A 44 16.40 -10.94 6.47
C GLU A 44 15.76 -9.63 6.91
N ASN A 45 14.78 -9.72 7.82
CA ASN A 45 14.01 -8.60 8.34
C ASN A 45 13.25 -7.78 7.28
N VAL A 46 12.90 -8.40 6.15
CA VAL A 46 12.10 -7.80 5.08
C VAL A 46 11.00 -8.76 4.66
N TRP A 47 9.76 -8.27 4.67
CA TRP A 47 8.58 -9.06 4.30
C TRP A 47 7.64 -8.30 3.37
N PHE A 48 6.91 -9.03 2.57
CA PHE A 48 5.77 -8.52 1.79
C PHE A 48 4.46 -9.19 2.22
N ARG A 49 3.39 -8.43 2.14
CA ARG A 49 2.04 -8.99 2.23
C ARG A 49 1.25 -8.54 1.00
N PRO A 50 1.08 -9.41 0.01
CA PRO A 50 0.25 -9.11 -1.15
C PRO A 50 -1.21 -8.92 -0.74
N LEU A 51 -1.83 -7.84 -1.23
CA LEU A 51 -3.24 -7.54 -1.01
C LEU A 51 -4.05 -7.78 -2.28
N CYS A 52 -3.49 -7.46 -3.44
CA CYS A 52 -4.13 -7.64 -4.73
C CYS A 52 -3.07 -7.93 -5.79
N LEU A 53 -3.27 -8.97 -6.56
CA LEU A 53 -2.43 -9.31 -7.71
C LEU A 53 -3.34 -9.33 -8.93
N ASN A 54 -3.34 -8.23 -9.69
CA ASN A 54 -4.18 -8.07 -10.87
C ASN A 54 -3.38 -8.41 -12.13
N ARG A 55 -3.56 -9.61 -12.64
CA ARG A 55 -2.86 -10.09 -13.83
C ARG A 55 -3.44 -9.55 -15.13
N SER A 56 -4.72 -9.23 -15.13
CA SER A 56 -5.41 -8.74 -16.33
C SER A 56 -5.01 -7.32 -16.69
N GLN A 57 -4.80 -6.47 -15.69
CA GLN A 57 -4.44 -5.07 -15.86
C GLN A 57 -2.96 -4.78 -15.54
N GLY A 58 -2.24 -5.77 -15.04
CA GLY A 58 -0.80 -5.70 -14.84
C GLY A 58 -0.37 -4.83 -13.66
N TYR A 59 -1.08 -4.88 -12.54
CA TYR A 59 -0.66 -4.21 -11.31
C TYR A 59 -0.79 -5.12 -10.10
N TRP A 60 -0.11 -4.75 -9.02
CA TRP A 60 -0.30 -5.37 -7.72
C TRP A 60 -0.28 -4.32 -6.61
N MET A 61 -0.91 -4.66 -5.50
CA MET A 61 -0.94 -3.88 -4.28
C MET A 61 -0.43 -4.76 -3.15
N ASN A 62 0.54 -4.26 -2.41
CA ASN A 62 1.15 -5.00 -1.31
C ASN A 62 1.61 -4.06 -0.21
N LEU A 63 1.86 -4.64 0.95
CA LEU A 63 2.55 -4.01 2.04
C LEU A 63 4.00 -4.49 2.06
N LEU A 64 4.91 -3.57 2.31
CA LEU A 64 6.32 -3.85 2.61
C LEU A 64 6.55 -3.58 4.08
N LYS A 65 7.09 -4.56 4.79
CA LYS A 65 7.49 -4.43 6.18
C LYS A 65 8.99 -4.66 6.33
N VAL A 66 9.66 -3.76 7.04
CA VAL A 66 11.10 -3.79 7.23
C VAL A 66 11.43 -3.55 8.69
N ARG A 67 12.22 -4.43 9.28
CA ARG A 67 12.77 -4.31 10.65
C ARG A 67 14.28 -4.23 10.64
N LYS A 68 14.83 -3.39 9.78
CA LYS A 68 16.24 -3.05 9.74
C LYS A 68 16.42 -1.65 9.18
N SER A 69 17.52 -0.99 9.53
CA SER A 69 17.92 0.26 8.92
C SER A 69 18.95 0.05 7.81
N GLY A 70 19.19 1.09 7.04
CA GLY A 70 20.17 1.11 5.97
C GLY A 70 19.57 0.88 4.58
N VAL A 71 20.44 0.61 3.63
CA VAL A 71 20.09 0.36 2.23
C VAL A 71 19.40 -0.99 2.09
N LEU A 72 18.22 -1.00 1.47
CA LEU A 72 17.48 -2.23 1.20
C LEU A 72 17.72 -2.73 -0.21
N SER A 73 17.46 -1.88 -1.19
CA SER A 73 17.53 -2.28 -2.59
C SER A 73 17.69 -1.08 -3.52
N ARG A 74 18.39 -1.28 -4.60
CA ARG A 74 18.41 -0.39 -5.74
C ARG A 74 17.58 -1.02 -6.85
N HIS A 75 16.61 -0.29 -7.37
CA HIS A 75 15.67 -0.83 -8.35
C HIS A 75 15.08 0.25 -9.23
N ARG A 76 14.35 -0.18 -10.24
CA ARG A 76 13.63 0.66 -11.19
C ARG A 76 12.25 0.07 -11.43
N HIS A 77 11.24 0.93 -11.48
CA HIS A 77 9.89 0.53 -11.89
C HIS A 77 9.62 0.90 -13.35
N PRO A 78 9.12 -0.02 -14.16
CA PRO A 78 8.74 0.28 -15.54
C PRO A 78 7.46 1.10 -15.65
N GLN A 79 6.61 1.05 -14.62
CA GLN A 79 5.36 1.80 -14.50
C GLN A 79 5.39 2.67 -13.25
N SER A 80 4.38 3.54 -13.11
CA SER A 80 4.26 4.39 -11.94
C SER A 80 3.93 3.60 -10.68
N VAL A 81 4.33 4.16 -9.53
CA VAL A 81 4.05 3.61 -8.20
C VAL A 81 3.33 4.65 -7.36
N HIS A 82 2.34 4.20 -6.60
CA HIS A 82 1.67 4.98 -5.58
C HIS A 82 1.94 4.34 -4.23
N GLY A 83 2.45 5.10 -3.28
CA GLY A 83 2.78 4.60 -1.96
C GLY A 83 2.20 5.43 -0.82
N PHE A 84 1.87 4.76 0.27
CA PHE A 84 1.50 5.38 1.54
C PHE A 84 2.35 4.79 2.66
N VAL A 85 2.93 5.64 3.48
CA VAL A 85 3.68 5.20 4.65
C VAL A 85 2.71 5.00 5.81
N LEU A 86 2.61 3.77 6.29
CA LEU A 86 1.70 3.39 7.37
C LEU A 86 2.37 3.41 8.74
N LYS A 87 3.68 3.15 8.78
CA LYS A 87 4.48 3.15 10.01
C LYS A 87 5.94 3.43 9.70
N GLY A 88 6.61 4.19 10.56
CA GLY A 88 8.01 4.54 10.37
C GLY A 88 8.23 5.54 9.25
N ARG A 89 9.36 5.43 8.58
CA ARG A 89 9.74 6.32 7.46
C ARG A 89 10.76 5.65 6.57
N TRP A 90 10.84 6.12 5.34
CA TRP A 90 11.83 5.69 4.36
C TRP A 90 12.14 6.81 3.37
N HIS A 91 13.22 6.69 2.63
CA HIS A 91 13.59 7.63 1.57
C HIS A 91 14.37 6.93 0.46
N TYR A 92 14.62 7.65 -0.62
CA TYR A 92 15.59 7.25 -1.64
C TYR A 92 16.86 8.07 -1.50
N LEU A 93 18.03 7.45 -1.72
CA LEU A 93 19.30 8.16 -1.68
C LEU A 93 19.37 9.31 -2.70
N GLU A 94 18.68 9.16 -3.81
CA GLU A 94 18.69 10.09 -4.94
C GLU A 94 17.83 11.35 -4.70
N HIS A 95 17.11 11.43 -3.59
CA HIS A 95 16.20 12.55 -3.27
C HIS A 95 16.45 13.10 -1.87
N ASP A 96 16.06 14.36 -1.68
CA ASP A 96 16.22 15.07 -0.41
C ASP A 96 15.05 14.86 0.56
N TRP A 97 13.92 14.34 0.07
CA TRP A 97 12.73 14.13 0.89
C TRP A 97 12.80 12.82 1.68
N VAL A 98 12.11 12.80 2.81
CA VAL A 98 11.84 11.60 3.60
C VAL A 98 10.33 11.40 3.67
N ALA A 99 9.86 10.21 3.32
CA ALA A 99 8.46 9.84 3.45
C ALA A 99 8.21 9.33 4.88
N GLU A 100 7.48 10.09 5.65
CA GLU A 100 7.11 9.78 7.03
C GLU A 100 5.72 9.17 7.11
N GLU A 101 5.36 8.65 8.27
CA GLU A 101 4.03 8.10 8.53
C GLU A 101 2.94 9.07 8.09
N GLY A 102 1.99 8.57 7.28
CA GLY A 102 0.93 9.37 6.69
C GLY A 102 1.28 10.03 5.35
N SER A 103 2.53 9.94 4.90
CA SER A 103 2.92 10.50 3.61
C SER A 103 2.43 9.65 2.44
N TYR A 104 2.07 10.35 1.38
CA TYR A 104 1.83 9.75 0.06
C TYR A 104 3.02 10.03 -0.86
N VAL A 105 3.44 9.02 -1.60
CA VAL A 105 4.53 9.12 -2.57
C VAL A 105 4.03 8.69 -3.93
N PHE A 106 4.26 9.52 -4.93
CA PHE A 106 4.08 9.15 -6.34
C PHE A 106 5.44 9.02 -7.00
N GLU A 107 5.68 7.87 -7.61
CA GLU A 107 6.92 7.58 -8.33
C GLU A 107 6.62 7.43 -9.81
N PRO A 108 7.05 8.40 -10.65
CA PRO A 108 6.96 8.26 -12.10
C PRO A 108 7.75 7.04 -12.59
N PRO A 109 7.36 6.46 -13.73
CA PRO A 109 8.10 5.32 -14.26
C PRO A 109 9.52 5.71 -14.71
N GLY A 110 10.44 4.77 -14.57
CA GLY A 110 11.75 4.81 -15.20
C GLY A 110 12.92 5.28 -14.35
N GLU A 111 12.69 5.91 -13.21
CA GLU A 111 13.79 6.30 -12.33
C GLU A 111 14.39 5.06 -11.63
N THR A 112 15.73 5.02 -11.60
CA THR A 112 16.46 4.06 -10.76
C THR A 112 16.73 4.72 -9.43
N HIS A 113 16.32 4.08 -8.35
CA HIS A 113 16.47 4.64 -7.00
C HIS A 113 16.85 3.56 -5.98
N THR A 114 17.41 4.02 -4.88
CA THR A 114 17.93 3.19 -3.81
C THR A 114 17.15 3.43 -2.53
N LEU A 115 16.38 2.42 -2.11
CA LEU A 115 15.53 2.51 -0.92
C LEU A 115 16.34 2.38 0.35
N VAL A 116 16.11 3.30 1.28
CA VAL A 116 16.77 3.37 2.57
C VAL A 116 15.76 3.53 3.68
N VAL A 117 15.94 2.77 4.75
CA VAL A 117 15.26 3.01 6.04
C VAL A 117 16.28 3.68 6.96
N PRO A 118 15.99 4.90 7.45
CA PRO A 118 16.92 5.62 8.32
C PRO A 118 17.17 4.91 9.67
N ASP A 119 18.27 5.22 10.30
CA ASP A 119 18.56 4.78 11.66
C ASP A 119 17.48 5.26 12.64
N GLY A 120 17.22 4.47 13.68
CA GLY A 120 16.21 4.78 14.70
C GLY A 120 14.78 4.38 14.34
N VAL A 121 14.58 3.75 13.20
CA VAL A 121 13.29 3.18 12.80
C VAL A 121 13.28 1.69 13.13
N ASP A 122 12.49 1.30 14.13
CA ASP A 122 12.41 -0.11 14.56
C ASP A 122 11.62 -0.96 13.54
N GLU A 123 10.56 -0.39 12.99
CA GLU A 123 9.75 -1.04 12.00
C GLU A 123 9.18 -0.02 11.01
N MET A 124 9.31 -0.30 9.73
CA MET A 124 8.72 0.48 8.66
C MET A 124 7.68 -0.39 7.95
N ILE A 125 6.49 0.18 7.73
CA ILE A 125 5.44 -0.45 6.92
C ILE A 125 4.94 0.58 5.91
N THR A 126 4.97 0.21 4.64
CA THR A 126 4.48 1.05 3.55
C THR A 126 3.58 0.24 2.61
N TYR A 127 2.53 0.91 2.14
CA TYR A 127 1.59 0.36 1.16
C TYR A 127 1.97 0.85 -0.23
#